data_b53723d9d592dce9b199701fc3574271
#
_entry.id   b53723d9d592dce9b199701fc3574271
#
_cell.length_a   1.000
_cell.length_b   1.000
_cell.length_c   1.000
_cell.angle_alpha   90.00
_cell.angle_beta   90.00
_cell.angle_gamma   90.00
#
_symmetry.space_group_name_H-M   'P 1'
#
loop_
_entity.id
_entity.type
_entity.pdbx_description
1 polymer ?
#
loop_
_entity_poly.entity_id
_entity_poly.type
_entity_poly.pdbx_seq_one_letter_code
_entity_poly.pdbx_strand_id
1 'polypeptide(L)'
;DEYFEFGNGILHKLSYQQARHYNLKPSGIYVANPGYLLSKSAIPRGAVIIEINGKPISDLNDFETVISGIKDEHITVRYVNMENPQNSTVRLIDMNNVWFPTKRCTRDDSLGTWPCRTLPDSPEQKAVEVKSTKLKEYLDSRLQKISSSLVVVTFDLPYALSGVSEQHYYGTGLVIDKNLGYVLVDRNTVPIAIGDVKITFAGSLEVEGKIEKLHPLHNLAIVSYDPESIGDTPVQSAEFN
;
A
#
# COMPACT_ATOMS: atom_id res chain seq x y z
N ASP A 1 -19.26 14.52 17.60
CA ASP A 1 -18.39 14.68 16.44
C ASP A 1 -17.12 13.86 16.63
N GLU A 2 -16.85 12.94 15.67
CA GLU A 2 -15.75 12.00 15.75
C GLU A 2 -15.30 11.57 14.34
N TYR A 3 -14.03 11.14 14.25
CA TYR A 3 -13.44 10.65 13.00
C TYR A 3 -12.37 9.59 13.29
N PHE A 4 -11.98 8.87 12.25
CA PHE A 4 -10.80 7.99 12.26
C PHE A 4 -9.65 8.58 11.46
N GLU A 5 -8.45 8.48 12.00
CA GLU A 5 -7.21 8.49 11.23
C GLU A 5 -6.90 7.04 10.84
N PHE A 6 -6.93 6.76 9.54
CA PHE A 6 -6.70 5.42 8.99
C PHE A 6 -5.71 5.51 7.83
N GLY A 7 -4.51 4.95 7.99
CA GLY A 7 -3.46 5.02 6.99
C GLY A 7 -3.14 6.45 6.52
N ASN A 8 -3.03 7.39 7.46
CA ASN A 8 -2.91 8.84 7.22
C ASN A 8 -4.12 9.48 6.50
N GLY A 9 -5.21 8.75 6.37
CA GLY A 9 -6.47 9.26 5.84
C GLY A 9 -7.40 9.72 6.96
N ILE A 10 -8.42 10.51 6.58
CA ILE A 10 -9.47 10.99 7.47
C ILE A 10 -10.79 10.40 7.03
N LEU A 11 -11.40 9.64 7.92
CA LEU A 11 -12.67 8.97 7.71
C LEU A 11 -13.68 9.45 8.75
N HIS A 12 -14.88 9.78 8.32
CA HIS A 12 -15.95 10.14 9.25
C HIS A 12 -17.30 9.63 8.76
N LYS A 13 -18.31 9.71 9.61
CA LYS A 13 -19.69 9.34 9.27
C LYS A 13 -20.17 10.18 8.08
N LEU A 14 -20.84 9.54 7.11
CA LEU A 14 -21.53 10.27 6.04
C LEU A 14 -22.61 11.17 6.66
N SER A 15 -22.49 12.48 6.45
CA SER A 15 -23.45 13.45 7.01
C SER A 15 -24.82 13.31 6.29
N TYR A 16 -25.89 13.64 7.04
CA TYR A 16 -27.24 13.65 6.46
C TYR A 16 -27.36 14.61 5.28
N GLN A 17 -26.70 15.77 5.35
CA GLN A 17 -26.72 16.78 4.29
C GLN A 17 -26.05 16.26 3.00
N GLN A 18 -24.89 15.60 3.13
CA GLN A 18 -24.22 14.97 2.00
C GLN A 18 -25.05 13.81 1.44
N ALA A 19 -25.55 12.92 2.30
CA ALA A 19 -26.37 11.80 1.88
C ALA A 19 -27.61 12.27 1.10
N ARG A 20 -28.32 13.29 1.61
CA ARG A 20 -29.48 13.89 0.95
C ARG A 20 -29.11 14.51 -0.41
N HIS A 21 -28.01 15.25 -0.47
CA HIS A 21 -27.57 15.93 -1.70
C HIS A 21 -27.32 14.93 -2.84
N TYR A 22 -26.70 13.80 -2.52
CA TYR A 22 -26.35 12.77 -3.50
C TYR A 22 -27.37 11.61 -3.58
N ASN A 23 -28.53 11.75 -2.94
CA ASN A 23 -29.58 10.73 -2.89
C ASN A 23 -29.09 9.36 -2.37
N LEU A 24 -28.26 9.40 -1.33
CA LEU A 24 -27.74 8.23 -0.63
C LEU A 24 -28.48 8.00 0.70
N LYS A 25 -28.43 6.76 1.21
CA LYS A 25 -28.77 6.51 2.61
C LYS A 25 -27.72 7.17 3.51
N PRO A 26 -28.10 7.77 4.68
CA PRO A 26 -27.15 8.35 5.62
C PRO A 26 -26.44 7.25 6.42
N SER A 27 -25.71 6.39 5.73
CA SER A 27 -25.03 5.20 6.24
C SER A 27 -23.70 5.03 5.50
N GLY A 28 -22.71 4.46 6.18
CA GLY A 28 -21.37 4.25 5.64
C GLY A 28 -20.37 5.31 6.09
N ILE A 29 -19.12 5.10 5.72
CA ILE A 29 -17.99 5.92 6.14
C ILE A 29 -17.51 6.76 4.96
N TYR A 30 -17.57 8.08 5.13
CA TYR A 30 -17.10 9.03 4.13
C TYR A 30 -15.59 9.21 4.20
N VAL A 31 -14.92 9.12 3.06
CA VAL A 31 -13.50 9.38 2.90
C VAL A 31 -13.29 10.87 2.65
N ALA A 32 -12.98 11.62 3.71
CA ALA A 32 -12.69 13.05 3.63
C ALA A 32 -11.28 13.33 3.09
N ASN A 33 -10.34 12.48 3.46
CA ASN A 33 -8.98 12.44 2.92
C ASN A 33 -8.56 10.97 2.79
N PRO A 34 -8.15 10.50 1.61
CA PRO A 34 -7.72 9.11 1.44
C PRO A 34 -6.38 8.79 2.14
N GLY A 35 -5.56 9.80 2.41
CA GLY A 35 -4.24 9.60 3.01
C GLY A 35 -3.34 8.68 2.16
N TYR A 36 -2.43 7.96 2.81
CA TYR A 36 -1.50 7.05 2.16
C TYR A 36 -2.16 5.73 1.75
N LEU A 37 -2.80 5.05 2.71
CA LEU A 37 -3.29 3.69 2.53
C LEU A 37 -4.41 3.58 1.47
N LEU A 38 -5.40 4.47 1.55
CA LEU A 38 -6.53 4.48 0.62
C LEU A 38 -6.13 5.02 -0.76
N SER A 39 -5.23 6.00 -0.83
CA SER A 39 -4.70 6.50 -2.11
C SER A 39 -3.94 5.43 -2.88
N LYS A 40 -3.07 4.67 -2.19
CA LYS A 40 -2.32 3.55 -2.76
C LYS A 40 -3.25 2.50 -3.36
N SER A 41 -4.41 2.28 -2.74
CA SER A 41 -5.45 1.36 -3.23
C SER A 41 -6.46 2.02 -4.20
N ALA A 42 -6.18 3.22 -4.68
CA ALA A 42 -7.03 3.98 -5.59
C ALA A 42 -8.48 4.19 -5.07
N ILE A 43 -8.64 4.37 -3.76
CA ILE A 43 -9.89 4.80 -3.14
C ILE A 43 -9.86 6.33 -3.01
N PRO A 44 -10.70 7.06 -3.75
CA PRO A 44 -10.60 8.52 -3.83
C PRO A 44 -11.27 9.21 -2.63
N ARG A 45 -10.95 10.49 -2.48
CA ARG A 45 -11.78 11.41 -1.68
C ARG A 45 -13.20 11.42 -2.21
N GLY A 46 -14.19 11.45 -1.31
CA GLY A 46 -15.60 11.41 -1.69
C GLY A 46 -16.17 9.99 -1.83
N ALA A 47 -15.35 8.96 -1.68
CA ALA A 47 -15.83 7.60 -1.54
C ALA A 47 -16.62 7.43 -0.24
N VAL A 48 -17.63 6.58 -0.25
CA VAL A 48 -18.37 6.13 0.94
C VAL A 48 -18.17 4.62 1.07
N ILE A 49 -17.41 4.23 2.08
CA ILE A 49 -17.15 2.81 2.39
C ILE A 49 -18.43 2.22 2.98
N ILE A 50 -18.89 1.12 2.40
CA ILE A 50 -20.13 0.44 2.77
C ILE A 50 -19.93 -0.99 3.24
N GLU A 51 -18.75 -1.58 2.98
CA GLU A 51 -18.45 -2.97 3.33
C GLU A 51 -16.93 -3.18 3.44
N ILE A 52 -16.50 -3.99 4.40
CA ILE A 52 -15.11 -4.44 4.56
C ILE A 52 -15.13 -5.96 4.79
N ASN A 53 -14.37 -6.72 3.99
CA ASN A 53 -14.32 -8.19 4.03
C ASN A 53 -15.71 -8.85 4.07
N GLY A 54 -16.65 -8.37 3.24
CA GLY A 54 -18.02 -8.87 3.19
C GLY A 54 -18.92 -8.43 4.36
N LYS A 55 -18.40 -7.68 5.35
CA LYS A 55 -19.17 -7.17 6.48
C LYS A 55 -19.68 -5.76 6.17
N PRO A 56 -20.99 -5.51 6.31
CA PRO A 56 -21.55 -4.17 6.06
C PRO A 56 -21.04 -3.17 7.11
N ILE A 57 -20.76 -1.95 6.66
CA ILE A 57 -20.31 -0.84 7.49
C ILE A 57 -21.33 0.28 7.40
N SER A 58 -22.01 0.56 8.50
CA SER A 58 -23.05 1.59 8.58
C SER A 58 -22.59 2.86 9.29
N ASP A 59 -21.68 2.72 10.25
CA ASP A 59 -21.15 3.81 11.07
C ASP A 59 -19.70 3.57 11.52
N LEU A 60 -19.18 4.49 12.34
CA LEU A 60 -17.81 4.42 12.87
C LEU A 60 -17.62 3.26 13.87
N ASN A 61 -18.66 2.78 14.54
CA ASN A 61 -18.55 1.66 15.47
C ASN A 61 -18.44 0.34 14.71
N ASP A 62 -19.20 0.18 13.64
CA ASP A 62 -19.08 -0.96 12.74
C ASP A 62 -17.65 -1.00 12.15
N PHE A 63 -17.16 0.16 11.68
CA PHE A 63 -15.80 0.29 11.14
C PHE A 63 -14.75 -0.14 12.17
N GLU A 64 -14.83 0.40 13.39
CA GLU A 64 -13.91 0.04 14.46
C GLU A 64 -13.95 -1.45 14.78
N THR A 65 -15.14 -2.00 14.95
CA THR A 65 -15.33 -3.42 15.27
C THR A 65 -14.72 -4.32 14.21
N VAL A 66 -14.92 -3.98 12.93
CA VAL A 66 -14.38 -4.76 11.82
C VAL A 66 -12.86 -4.60 11.73
N ILE A 67 -12.34 -3.37 11.76
CA ILE A 67 -10.89 -3.11 11.63
C ILE A 67 -10.11 -3.71 12.81
N SER A 68 -10.59 -3.56 14.05
CA SER A 68 -9.93 -4.14 15.23
C SER A 68 -9.92 -5.67 15.24
N GLY A 69 -10.82 -6.30 14.51
CA GLY A 69 -10.88 -7.76 14.39
C GLY A 69 -10.08 -8.35 13.21
N ILE A 70 -9.49 -7.50 12.37
CA ILE A 70 -8.72 -7.94 11.20
C ILE A 70 -7.35 -8.44 11.64
N LYS A 71 -7.04 -9.66 11.19
CA LYS A 71 -5.73 -10.29 11.33
C LYS A 71 -5.06 -10.56 9.98
N ASP A 72 -5.77 -10.25 8.91
CA ASP A 72 -5.29 -10.46 7.56
C ASP A 72 -4.46 -9.27 7.09
N GLU A 73 -3.43 -9.56 6.34
CA GLU A 73 -2.55 -8.57 5.72
C GLU A 73 -3.27 -7.76 4.63
N HIS A 74 -4.26 -8.36 4.00
CA HIS A 74 -5.07 -7.74 2.95
C HIS A 74 -6.54 -7.76 3.31
N ILE A 75 -7.22 -6.65 3.03
CA ILE A 75 -8.66 -6.53 3.18
C ILE A 75 -9.33 -6.10 1.89
N THR A 76 -10.56 -6.54 1.68
CA THR A 76 -11.40 -6.02 0.61
C THR A 76 -12.27 -4.89 1.16
N VAL A 77 -12.29 -3.76 0.45
CA VAL A 77 -13.14 -2.61 0.76
C VAL A 77 -14.06 -2.34 -0.42
N ARG A 78 -15.37 -2.37 -0.14
CA ARG A 78 -16.40 -1.96 -1.10
C ARG A 78 -16.84 -0.54 -0.76
N TYR A 79 -16.84 0.31 -1.76
CA TYR A 79 -17.30 1.68 -1.63
C TYR A 79 -18.15 2.10 -2.83
N VAL A 80 -18.93 3.16 -2.64
CA VAL A 80 -19.62 3.89 -3.70
C VAL A 80 -19.02 5.28 -3.82
N ASN A 81 -18.98 5.82 -5.05
CA ASN A 81 -18.66 7.22 -5.24
C ASN A 81 -19.94 8.03 -5.15
N MET A 82 -19.95 9.13 -4.41
CA MET A 82 -21.13 9.99 -4.27
C MET A 82 -21.67 10.51 -5.59
N GLU A 83 -20.80 10.78 -6.58
CA GLU A 83 -21.21 11.22 -7.92
C GLU A 83 -21.86 10.12 -8.76
N ASN A 84 -21.57 8.84 -8.44
CA ASN A 84 -22.17 7.69 -9.14
C ASN A 84 -22.52 6.58 -8.14
N PRO A 85 -23.54 6.80 -7.29
CA PRO A 85 -23.87 5.89 -6.19
C PRO A 85 -24.51 4.56 -6.63
N GLN A 86 -24.89 4.44 -7.89
CA GLN A 86 -25.45 3.20 -8.44
C GLN A 86 -24.39 2.11 -8.64
N ASN A 87 -23.13 2.49 -8.75
CA ASN A 87 -22.03 1.57 -8.98
C ASN A 87 -21.13 1.48 -7.76
N SER A 88 -21.03 0.29 -7.18
CA SER A 88 -20.02 0.02 -6.14
C SER A 88 -18.73 -0.51 -6.76
N THR A 89 -17.63 -0.15 -6.14
CA THR A 89 -16.28 -0.62 -6.51
C THR A 89 -15.68 -1.36 -5.35
N VAL A 90 -14.95 -2.45 -5.62
CA VAL A 90 -14.16 -3.18 -4.61
C VAL A 90 -12.68 -2.94 -4.87
N ARG A 91 -11.94 -2.68 -3.80
CA ARG A 91 -10.48 -2.57 -3.81
C ARG A 91 -9.88 -3.46 -2.74
N LEU A 92 -8.71 -3.98 -3.04
CA LEU A 92 -7.85 -4.64 -2.06
C LEU A 92 -6.98 -3.58 -1.40
N ILE A 93 -6.92 -3.59 -0.07
CA ILE A 93 -6.05 -2.74 0.73
C ILE A 93 -5.03 -3.63 1.42
N ASP A 94 -3.77 -3.26 1.32
CA ASP A 94 -2.67 -3.83 2.06
C ASP A 94 -2.60 -3.14 3.44
N MET A 95 -2.85 -3.88 4.52
CA MET A 95 -2.98 -3.37 5.89
C MET A 95 -1.62 -3.15 6.56
N ASN A 96 -0.69 -2.51 5.86
CA ASN A 96 0.58 -2.11 6.43
C ASN A 96 0.42 -0.83 7.28
N ASN A 97 0.35 -1.00 8.60
CA ASN A 97 0.23 0.10 9.58
C ASN A 97 1.58 0.60 10.12
N VAL A 98 2.70 0.21 9.51
CA VAL A 98 4.05 0.58 9.98
C VAL A 98 4.21 2.10 10.11
N TRP A 99 3.68 2.85 9.16
CA TRP A 99 3.80 4.31 9.14
C TRP A 99 2.72 5.04 9.94
N PHE A 100 1.49 4.51 9.94
CA PHE A 100 0.32 5.22 10.43
C PHE A 100 -0.60 4.31 11.23
N PRO A 101 -0.49 4.29 12.57
CA PRO A 101 -1.42 3.55 13.42
C PRO A 101 -2.84 4.11 13.26
N THR A 102 -3.82 3.22 13.29
CA THR A 102 -5.24 3.62 13.25
C THR A 102 -5.65 4.28 14.56
N LYS A 103 -6.28 5.46 14.49
CA LYS A 103 -6.75 6.20 15.67
C LYS A 103 -8.20 6.62 15.50
N ARG A 104 -8.94 6.62 16.60
CA ARG A 104 -10.26 7.25 16.71
C ARG A 104 -10.16 8.52 17.52
N CYS A 105 -10.62 9.62 16.98
CA CYS A 105 -10.56 10.95 17.57
C CYS A 105 -11.99 11.44 17.84
N THR A 106 -12.23 11.94 19.04
CA THR A 106 -13.54 12.44 19.46
C THR A 106 -13.39 13.89 19.92
N ARG A 107 -14.31 14.76 19.52
CA ARG A 107 -14.31 16.16 19.90
C ARG A 107 -14.56 16.32 21.41
N ASP A 108 -13.67 17.05 22.06
CA ASP A 108 -13.88 17.57 23.42
C ASP A 108 -14.17 19.08 23.35
N ASP A 109 -15.42 19.44 23.49
CA ASP A 109 -15.85 20.83 23.39
C ASP A 109 -15.44 21.67 24.61
N SER A 110 -15.19 21.03 25.76
CA SER A 110 -14.74 21.72 26.96
C SER A 110 -13.31 22.22 26.84
N LEU A 111 -12.46 21.48 26.12
CA LEU A 111 -11.06 21.82 25.88
C LEU A 111 -10.81 22.40 24.48
N GLY A 112 -11.79 22.35 23.60
CA GLY A 112 -11.63 22.77 22.21
C GLY A 112 -10.69 21.87 21.39
N THR A 113 -10.43 20.64 21.83
CA THR A 113 -9.44 19.71 21.25
C THR A 113 -10.08 18.44 20.68
N TRP A 114 -9.25 17.61 20.05
CA TRP A 114 -9.63 16.31 19.49
C TRP A 114 -8.73 15.22 20.06
N PRO A 115 -8.96 14.78 21.31
CA PRO A 115 -8.24 13.65 21.88
C PRO A 115 -8.44 12.39 21.01
N CYS A 116 -7.34 11.70 20.73
CA CYS A 116 -7.35 10.49 19.93
C CYS A 116 -6.90 9.29 20.77
N ARG A 117 -7.55 8.15 20.59
CA ARG A 117 -7.08 6.86 21.08
C ARG A 117 -6.62 6.00 19.91
N THR A 118 -5.48 5.36 20.06
CA THR A 118 -4.99 4.37 19.10
C THR A 118 -5.76 3.07 19.25
N LEU A 119 -6.17 2.47 18.14
CA LEU A 119 -6.72 1.12 18.14
C LEU A 119 -5.58 0.12 18.39
N PRO A 120 -5.89 -1.07 18.94
CA PRO A 120 -4.91 -2.16 19.01
C PRO A 120 -4.37 -2.42 17.61
N ASP A 121 -3.05 -2.55 17.53
CA ASP A 121 -2.37 -2.74 16.24
C ASP A 121 -2.84 -4.01 15.55
N SER A 122 -2.94 -3.89 14.25
CA SER A 122 -3.14 -4.97 13.30
C SER A 122 -1.94 -5.89 13.23
N PRO A 123 -2.01 -6.92 12.44
CA PRO A 123 -1.51 -8.27 12.67
C PRO A 123 -0.04 -8.32 13.04
N GLU A 124 0.29 -9.28 13.90
CA GLU A 124 1.66 -9.79 14.04
C GLU A 124 2.23 -10.03 12.65
N GLN A 125 3.45 -9.53 12.40
CA GLN A 125 4.18 -9.84 11.17
C GLN A 125 4.18 -11.36 11.01
N LYS A 126 3.40 -11.84 10.05
CA LYS A 126 3.41 -13.26 9.71
C LYS A 126 4.80 -13.61 9.20
N ALA A 127 5.23 -14.82 9.50
CA ALA A 127 6.43 -15.39 8.88
C ALA A 127 6.32 -15.23 7.34
N VAL A 128 7.41 -14.81 6.72
CA VAL A 128 7.48 -14.58 5.27
C VAL A 128 6.94 -15.82 4.55
N GLU A 129 5.87 -15.65 3.82
CA GLU A 129 5.28 -16.73 3.04
C GLU A 129 6.15 -16.97 1.80
N VAL A 130 6.80 -18.12 1.75
CA VAL A 130 7.62 -18.51 0.60
C VAL A 130 6.72 -18.78 -0.60
N LYS A 131 6.88 -18.02 -1.66
CA LYS A 131 6.14 -18.17 -2.92
C LYS A 131 7.12 -18.33 -4.07
N SER A 132 6.73 -19.04 -5.11
CA SER A 132 7.54 -19.23 -6.31
C SER A 132 6.75 -18.84 -7.55
N THR A 133 7.45 -18.36 -8.58
CA THR A 133 6.87 -18.08 -9.89
C THR A 133 7.76 -18.59 -11.01
N LYS A 134 7.17 -18.78 -12.20
CA LYS A 134 7.90 -19.17 -13.40
C LYS A 134 8.21 -17.95 -14.24
N LEU A 135 9.44 -17.84 -14.70
CA LEU A 135 9.81 -16.86 -15.70
C LEU A 135 9.24 -17.24 -17.06
N LYS A 136 8.93 -16.23 -17.88
CA LYS A 136 8.55 -16.44 -19.26
C LYS A 136 9.74 -17.04 -20.04
N GLU A 137 9.48 -18.07 -20.80
CA GLU A 137 10.48 -18.67 -21.68
C GLU A 137 10.63 -17.85 -22.96
N TYR A 138 11.88 -17.61 -23.36
CA TYR A 138 12.24 -16.92 -24.60
C TYR A 138 13.06 -17.85 -25.49
N LEU A 139 12.78 -17.85 -26.79
CA LEU A 139 13.53 -18.63 -27.76
C LEU A 139 14.98 -18.09 -27.97
N ASP A 140 15.17 -16.79 -27.82
CA ASP A 140 16.51 -16.17 -27.84
C ASP A 140 17.18 -16.35 -26.47
N SER A 141 18.30 -17.05 -26.44
CA SER A 141 19.07 -17.33 -25.22
C SER A 141 19.57 -16.08 -24.49
N ARG A 142 19.81 -14.99 -25.21
CA ARG A 142 20.23 -13.70 -24.66
C ARG A 142 19.06 -13.06 -23.90
N LEU A 143 17.85 -13.09 -24.50
CA LEU A 143 16.64 -12.61 -23.83
C LEU A 143 16.31 -13.46 -22.60
N GLN A 144 16.47 -14.77 -22.71
CA GLN A 144 16.27 -15.68 -21.56
C GLN A 144 17.22 -15.35 -20.42
N LYS A 145 18.50 -15.10 -20.70
CA LYS A 145 19.51 -14.76 -19.71
C LYS A 145 19.22 -13.40 -19.05
N ILE A 146 18.89 -12.38 -19.81
CA ILE A 146 18.60 -11.04 -19.30
C ILE A 146 17.30 -11.05 -18.48
N SER A 147 16.25 -11.71 -18.96
CA SER A 147 14.94 -11.71 -18.30
C SER A 147 14.98 -12.31 -16.89
N SER A 148 15.88 -13.25 -16.62
CA SER A 148 16.07 -13.85 -15.30
C SER A 148 16.72 -12.92 -14.27
N SER A 149 17.30 -11.81 -14.73
CA SER A 149 17.95 -10.81 -13.87
C SER A 149 17.13 -9.52 -13.74
N LEU A 150 16.00 -9.41 -14.47
CA LEU A 150 15.18 -8.20 -14.48
C LEU A 150 13.97 -8.34 -13.53
N VAL A 151 13.72 -7.29 -12.79
CA VAL A 151 12.57 -7.16 -11.87
C VAL A 151 11.92 -5.79 -12.05
N VAL A 152 10.69 -5.65 -11.57
CA VAL A 152 10.08 -4.34 -11.38
C VAL A 152 10.27 -3.94 -9.93
N VAL A 153 10.75 -2.74 -9.70
CA VAL A 153 10.85 -2.13 -8.37
C VAL A 153 9.78 -1.07 -8.26
N THR A 154 8.96 -1.17 -7.23
CA THR A 154 7.95 -0.17 -6.86
C THR A 154 8.38 0.49 -5.56
N PHE A 155 8.21 1.79 -5.47
CA PHE A 155 8.54 2.57 -4.29
C PHE A 155 7.37 3.50 -3.93
N ASP A 156 6.89 3.37 -2.71
CA ASP A 156 5.79 4.18 -2.17
C ASP A 156 6.29 5.08 -1.05
N LEU A 157 6.02 6.37 -1.19
CA LEU A 157 6.39 7.37 -0.21
C LEU A 157 5.23 7.68 0.73
N PRO A 158 5.35 7.40 2.06
CA PRO A 158 4.25 7.60 3.00
C PRO A 158 3.95 9.07 3.29
N TYR A 159 4.92 9.95 3.09
CA TYR A 159 4.81 11.37 3.41
C TYR A 159 5.04 12.24 2.16
N ALA A 160 4.30 13.34 2.04
CA ALA A 160 4.63 14.37 1.06
C ALA A 160 5.89 15.12 1.52
N LEU A 161 6.94 15.07 0.72
CA LEU A 161 8.21 15.72 1.01
C LEU A 161 8.55 16.79 -0.02
N SER A 162 9.11 17.89 0.45
CA SER A 162 9.58 18.96 -0.44
C SER A 162 10.69 18.44 -1.36
N GLY A 163 10.55 18.70 -2.66
CA GLY A 163 11.50 18.26 -3.69
C GLY A 163 11.26 16.84 -4.22
N VAL A 164 10.23 16.14 -3.73
CA VAL A 164 9.77 14.85 -4.25
C VAL A 164 8.36 15.04 -4.79
N SER A 165 8.20 14.93 -6.11
CA SER A 165 6.96 15.32 -6.80
C SER A 165 5.84 14.30 -6.69
N GLU A 166 6.20 13.04 -6.56
CA GLU A 166 5.25 11.91 -6.57
C GLU A 166 5.29 11.15 -5.24
N GLN A 167 4.28 10.36 -4.98
CA GLN A 167 4.26 9.44 -3.84
C GLN A 167 4.36 7.96 -4.26
N HIS A 168 4.29 7.71 -5.56
CA HIS A 168 4.35 6.36 -6.12
C HIS A 168 5.30 6.33 -7.31
N TYR A 169 6.31 5.48 -7.24
CA TYR A 169 7.33 5.32 -8.27
C TYR A 169 7.43 3.85 -8.68
N TYR A 170 7.80 3.62 -9.91
CA TYR A 170 8.16 2.28 -10.39
C TYR A 170 9.24 2.37 -11.45
N GLY A 171 10.05 1.33 -11.52
CA GLY A 171 11.13 1.25 -12.50
C GLY A 171 11.65 -0.17 -12.66
N THR A 172 12.57 -0.34 -13.58
CA THR A 172 13.23 -1.63 -13.80
C THR A 172 14.43 -1.76 -12.86
N GLY A 173 14.48 -2.87 -12.12
CA GLY A 173 15.62 -3.27 -11.31
C GLY A 173 16.41 -4.40 -12.00
N LEU A 174 17.71 -4.44 -11.70
CA LEU A 174 18.64 -5.46 -12.17
C LEU A 174 19.18 -6.24 -10.96
N VAL A 175 18.91 -7.53 -10.87
CA VAL A 175 19.47 -8.39 -9.82
C VAL A 175 20.98 -8.49 -10.01
N ILE A 176 21.76 -7.91 -9.11
CA ILE A 176 23.22 -7.92 -9.14
C ILE A 176 23.83 -9.03 -8.29
N ASP A 177 23.14 -9.44 -7.24
CA ASP A 177 23.51 -10.60 -6.42
C ASP A 177 22.24 -11.31 -5.92
N LYS A 178 21.98 -12.48 -6.48
CA LYS A 178 20.79 -13.28 -6.11
C LYS A 178 20.88 -13.92 -4.72
N ASN A 179 22.09 -14.15 -4.20
CA ASN A 179 22.29 -14.81 -2.91
C ASN A 179 22.09 -13.79 -1.75
N LEU A 180 22.48 -12.54 -1.99
CA LEU A 180 22.24 -11.44 -1.06
C LEU A 180 20.92 -10.73 -1.32
N GLY A 181 20.22 -11.07 -2.41
CA GLY A 181 18.98 -10.41 -2.81
C GLY A 181 19.16 -8.96 -3.29
N TYR A 182 20.34 -8.59 -3.78
CA TYR A 182 20.61 -7.20 -4.16
C TYR A 182 20.14 -6.88 -5.58
N VAL A 183 19.41 -5.78 -5.68
CA VAL A 183 18.88 -5.24 -6.94
C VAL A 183 19.37 -3.82 -7.13
N LEU A 184 19.97 -3.56 -8.26
CA LEU A 184 20.36 -2.23 -8.71
C LEU A 184 19.18 -1.57 -9.42
N VAL A 185 18.88 -0.34 -9.06
CA VAL A 185 17.78 0.46 -9.64
C VAL A 185 18.23 1.92 -9.76
N ASP A 186 17.58 2.70 -10.60
CA ASP A 186 17.85 4.14 -10.68
C ASP A 186 17.24 4.92 -9.51
N ARG A 187 17.84 6.06 -9.16
CA ARG A 187 17.38 6.94 -8.07
C ARG A 187 16.11 7.72 -8.39
N ASN A 188 15.67 7.77 -9.66
CA ASN A 188 14.35 8.35 -9.93
C ASN A 188 13.25 7.40 -9.46
N THR A 189 13.51 6.09 -9.46
CA THR A 189 12.61 5.09 -8.89
C THR A 189 12.66 5.06 -7.35
N VAL A 190 13.86 5.17 -6.76
CA VAL A 190 14.05 5.20 -5.30
C VAL A 190 14.77 6.50 -4.90
N PRO A 191 14.03 7.63 -4.84
CA PRO A 191 14.65 8.95 -4.69
C PRO A 191 15.23 9.23 -3.30
N ILE A 192 14.65 8.63 -2.27
CA ILE A 192 14.99 8.86 -0.86
C ILE A 192 15.02 7.56 -0.06
N ALA A 193 15.55 7.64 1.18
CA ALA A 193 15.72 6.47 2.05
C ALA A 193 14.51 6.16 2.97
N ILE A 194 13.37 6.81 2.74
CA ILE A 194 12.16 6.61 3.55
C ILE A 194 11.01 6.24 2.61
N GLY A 195 10.52 5.03 2.70
CA GLY A 195 9.41 4.53 1.90
C GLY A 195 9.35 3.02 1.86
N ASP A 196 8.27 2.51 1.31
CA ASP A 196 8.05 1.09 1.11
C ASP A 196 8.57 0.67 -0.27
N VAL A 197 9.42 -0.34 -0.29
CA VAL A 197 9.95 -0.94 -1.52
C VAL A 197 9.27 -2.27 -1.73
N LYS A 198 8.81 -2.52 -2.95
CA LYS A 198 8.34 -3.83 -3.38
C LYS A 198 9.07 -4.24 -4.65
N ILE A 199 9.40 -5.52 -4.76
CA ILE A 199 10.13 -6.08 -5.90
C ILE A 199 9.27 -7.17 -6.52
N THR A 200 8.96 -7.00 -7.80
CA THR A 200 8.09 -7.93 -8.53
C THR A 200 8.90 -8.74 -9.54
N PHE A 201 8.88 -10.05 -9.37
CA PHE A 201 9.50 -11.03 -10.25
C PHE A 201 8.50 -11.58 -11.26
N ALA A 202 8.91 -11.71 -12.51
CA ALA A 202 8.09 -12.24 -13.60
C ALA A 202 6.71 -11.57 -13.77
N GLY A 203 6.55 -10.34 -13.27
CA GLY A 203 5.29 -9.61 -13.30
C GLY A 203 4.16 -10.20 -12.43
N SER A 204 4.47 -11.14 -11.54
CA SER A 204 3.45 -11.86 -10.76
C SER A 204 3.79 -12.10 -9.28
N LEU A 205 5.04 -12.30 -8.94
CA LEU A 205 5.49 -12.51 -7.57
C LEU A 205 6.03 -11.20 -7.00
N GLU A 206 5.30 -10.60 -6.09
CA GLU A 206 5.69 -9.40 -5.36
C GLU A 206 6.20 -9.78 -3.97
N VAL A 207 7.35 -9.22 -3.58
CA VAL A 207 7.95 -9.38 -2.26
C VAL A 207 8.36 -8.01 -1.71
N GLU A 208 8.41 -7.90 -0.39
CA GLU A 208 8.92 -6.71 0.28
C GLU A 208 10.42 -6.55 0.05
N GLY A 209 10.85 -5.29 -0.07
CA GLY A 209 12.24 -4.93 -0.21
C GLY A 209 12.69 -3.91 0.82
N LYS A 210 14.00 -3.70 0.89
CA LYS A 210 14.64 -2.68 1.72
C LYS A 210 15.56 -1.82 0.89
N ILE A 211 15.69 -0.55 1.31
CA ILE A 211 16.68 0.37 0.72
C ILE A 211 18.00 0.14 1.43
N GLU A 212 18.99 -0.35 0.68
CA GLU A 212 20.33 -0.60 1.20
C GLU A 212 21.25 0.61 1.02
N LYS A 213 21.19 1.21 -0.18
CA LYS A 213 22.09 2.32 -0.49
C LYS A 213 21.52 3.23 -1.58
N LEU A 214 21.62 4.53 -1.36
CA LEU A 214 21.44 5.56 -2.38
C LEU A 214 22.81 6.13 -2.74
N HIS A 215 23.19 6.05 -4.02
CA HIS A 215 24.48 6.59 -4.45
C HIS A 215 24.43 8.13 -4.41
N PRO A 216 25.40 8.83 -3.79
CA PRO A 216 25.30 10.27 -3.59
C PRO A 216 25.46 11.10 -4.87
N LEU A 217 26.18 10.59 -5.88
CA LEU A 217 26.54 11.33 -7.09
C LEU A 217 25.89 10.76 -8.36
N HIS A 218 25.71 9.45 -8.45
CA HIS A 218 25.16 8.78 -9.62
C HIS A 218 23.70 8.44 -9.42
N ASN A 219 22.95 8.36 -10.52
CA ASN A 219 21.54 7.96 -10.50
C ASN A 219 21.37 6.45 -10.25
N LEU A 220 21.91 5.97 -9.12
CA LEU A 220 21.89 4.55 -8.74
C LEU A 220 21.44 4.38 -7.30
N ALA A 221 20.62 3.37 -7.08
CA ALA A 221 20.24 2.88 -5.75
C ALA A 221 20.37 1.36 -5.70
N ILE A 222 20.64 0.82 -4.52
CA ILE A 222 20.60 -0.60 -4.24
C ILE A 222 19.46 -0.84 -3.27
N VAL A 223 18.57 -1.74 -3.66
CA VAL A 223 17.52 -2.31 -2.79
C VAL A 223 17.78 -3.79 -2.61
N SER A 224 17.24 -4.39 -1.57
CA SER A 224 17.37 -5.83 -1.31
C SER A 224 15.99 -6.47 -1.10
N TYR A 225 15.92 -7.76 -1.30
CA TYR A 225 14.83 -8.63 -0.90
C TYR A 225 15.39 -9.84 -0.13
N ASP A 226 14.53 -10.54 0.60
CA ASP A 226 14.90 -11.79 1.22
C ASP A 226 14.87 -12.92 0.16
N PRO A 227 16.02 -13.53 -0.19
CA PRO A 227 16.07 -14.60 -1.18
C PRO A 227 15.20 -15.81 -0.85
N GLU A 228 14.94 -16.08 0.43
CA GLU A 228 14.08 -17.18 0.85
C GLU A 228 12.61 -16.93 0.47
N SER A 229 12.19 -15.66 0.39
CA SER A 229 10.81 -15.26 0.06
C SER A 229 10.35 -15.65 -1.35
N ILE A 230 11.30 -15.81 -2.28
CA ILE A 230 11.01 -16.13 -3.70
C ILE A 230 11.10 -17.62 -4.04
N GLY A 231 11.42 -18.49 -3.05
CA GLY A 231 11.50 -19.94 -3.22
C GLY A 231 12.32 -20.38 -4.43
N ASP A 232 11.75 -21.28 -5.25
CA ASP A 232 12.41 -21.84 -6.44
C ASP A 232 12.30 -20.94 -7.69
N THR A 233 11.98 -19.66 -7.55
CA THR A 233 11.94 -18.73 -8.69
C THR A 233 13.31 -18.64 -9.34
N PRO A 234 13.47 -18.91 -10.66
CA PRO A 234 14.78 -19.09 -11.31
C PRO A 234 15.49 -17.77 -11.62
N VAL A 235 15.72 -16.97 -10.59
CA VAL A 235 16.40 -15.67 -10.69
C VAL A 235 17.91 -15.88 -10.85
N GLN A 236 18.56 -15.06 -11.65
CA GLN A 236 20.01 -15.05 -11.88
C GLN A 236 20.59 -13.67 -11.60
N SER A 237 21.83 -13.66 -11.08
CA SER A 237 22.59 -12.42 -11.01
C SER A 237 23.01 -11.97 -12.42
N ALA A 238 22.94 -10.68 -12.70
CA ALA A 238 23.43 -10.11 -13.94
C ALA A 238 24.95 -10.29 -14.04
N GLU A 239 25.42 -10.64 -15.25
CA GLU A 239 26.84 -10.70 -15.56
C GLU A 239 27.25 -9.40 -16.28
N PHE A 240 28.30 -8.78 -15.76
CA PHE A 240 28.90 -7.59 -16.37
C PHE A 240 30.16 -8.03 -17.14
N ASN A 241 30.24 -7.64 -18.39
CA ASN A 241 31.40 -7.90 -19.28
C ASN A 241 32.28 -6.67 -19.33
#